data_4e7d8af7ed625796e4131a1adad8aa76
#
_entry.id   4e7d8af7ed625796e4131a1adad8aa76
#
_cell.length_a   1.000
_cell.length_b   1.000
_cell.length_c   1.000
_cell.angle_alpha   90.00
_cell.angle_beta   90.00
_cell.angle_gamma   90.00
#
_symmetry.space_group_name_H-M   'P 1'
#
loop_
_entity.id
_entity.type
_entity.pdbx_description
1 polymer ?
#
loop_
_entity_poly.entity_id
_entity_poly.type
_entity_poly.pdbx_seq_one_letter_code
_entity_poly.pdbx_strand_id
1 'polypeptide(L)'
;MQCALYDAGRCRSCQWIEQPVSQQLTAKMADLQQLLTAHAVGEWCAPVSGPEQGFRNKAKMVVSGSVEKPLLGMLHRDGTPEDLTDCPLYPASFEPVFSALKPFIARAGLTPYNVARRRGELKYLLLTESQIDGGMMLRFVLRSENKLEQLRAALPGLQEKL
;
A
#
# COMPACT_ATOMS: atom_id res chain seq x y z
N MET A 1 17.84 0.66 -3.80
CA MET A 1 17.08 0.36 -2.58
C MET A 1 17.07 -1.14 -2.35
N GLN A 2 17.22 -1.61 -1.12
CA GLN A 2 17.08 -3.02 -0.76
C GLN A 2 15.65 -3.31 -0.33
N CYS A 3 15.09 -4.46 -0.75
CA CYS A 3 13.74 -4.87 -0.42
C CYS A 3 13.64 -6.41 -0.35
N ALA A 4 13.41 -6.94 0.84
CA ALA A 4 13.31 -8.38 1.07
C ALA A 4 12.19 -9.06 0.23
N LEU A 5 11.09 -8.36 -0.02
CA LEU A 5 10.00 -8.85 -0.87
C LEU A 5 10.44 -8.99 -2.34
N TYR A 6 11.26 -8.05 -2.82
CA TYR A 6 11.80 -8.10 -4.17
C TYR A 6 12.85 -9.21 -4.31
N ASP A 7 13.80 -9.28 -3.36
CA ASP A 7 14.88 -10.26 -3.36
C ASP A 7 14.33 -11.70 -3.28
N ALA A 8 13.25 -11.90 -2.53
CA ALA A 8 12.53 -13.17 -2.43
C ALA A 8 11.64 -13.49 -3.67
N GLY A 9 11.56 -12.61 -4.65
CA GLY A 9 10.69 -12.78 -5.82
C GLY A 9 9.19 -12.64 -5.54
N ARG A 10 8.81 -12.19 -4.36
CA ARG A 10 7.42 -12.06 -3.90
C ARG A 10 6.73 -10.81 -4.43
N CYS A 11 7.48 -9.74 -4.72
CA CYS A 11 6.95 -8.50 -5.25
C CYS A 11 7.86 -7.95 -6.35
N ARG A 12 7.28 -7.55 -7.48
CA ARG A 12 8.00 -6.98 -8.64
C ARG A 12 7.46 -5.60 -9.03
N SER A 13 6.84 -4.88 -8.11
CA SER A 13 6.22 -3.58 -8.39
C SER A 13 7.22 -2.45 -8.63
N CYS A 14 8.43 -2.55 -8.06
CA CYS A 14 9.48 -1.54 -8.20
C CYS A 14 10.39 -1.87 -9.39
N GLN A 15 10.02 -1.40 -10.58
CA GLN A 15 10.72 -1.72 -11.84
C GLN A 15 12.17 -1.24 -11.89
N TRP A 16 12.51 -0.19 -11.16
CA TRP A 16 13.82 0.47 -11.18
C TRP A 16 14.68 0.16 -9.96
N ILE A 17 14.26 -0.79 -9.12
CA ILE A 17 14.87 -1.04 -7.80
C ILE A 17 16.37 -1.38 -7.89
N GLU A 18 16.80 -2.04 -8.96
CA GLU A 18 18.19 -2.46 -9.17
C GLU A 18 19.11 -1.32 -9.60
N GLN A 19 18.54 -0.17 -9.99
CA GLN A 19 19.33 0.97 -10.45
C GLN A 19 19.43 2.04 -9.36
N PRO A 20 20.62 2.65 -9.17
CA PRO A 20 20.76 3.84 -8.33
C PRO A 20 19.83 4.97 -8.79
N VAL A 21 19.30 5.77 -7.84
CA VAL A 21 18.38 6.87 -8.16
C VAL A 21 18.98 7.86 -9.17
N SER A 22 20.26 8.16 -9.08
CA SER A 22 20.95 9.03 -10.05
C SER A 22 20.84 8.52 -11.49
N GLN A 23 21.00 7.21 -11.69
CA GLN A 23 20.83 6.58 -13.00
C GLN A 23 19.38 6.56 -13.45
N GLN A 24 18.44 6.30 -12.52
CA GLN A 24 17.01 6.38 -12.82
C GLN A 24 16.61 7.79 -13.30
N LEU A 25 17.08 8.84 -12.62
CA LEU A 25 16.81 10.24 -13.01
C LEU A 25 17.39 10.56 -14.38
N THR A 26 18.62 10.17 -14.65
CA THR A 26 19.26 10.38 -15.96
C THR A 26 18.45 9.71 -17.08
N ALA A 27 18.05 8.46 -16.90
CA ALA A 27 17.26 7.73 -17.89
C ALA A 27 15.88 8.39 -18.12
N LYS A 28 15.18 8.75 -17.04
CA LYS A 28 13.85 9.41 -17.12
C LYS A 28 13.92 10.77 -17.80
N MET A 29 14.98 11.55 -17.54
CA MET A 29 15.20 12.84 -18.21
C MET A 29 15.49 12.64 -19.70
N ALA A 30 16.28 11.66 -20.07
CA ALA A 30 16.54 11.33 -21.48
C ALA A 30 15.27 10.91 -22.22
N ASP A 31 14.46 10.05 -21.61
CA ASP A 31 13.17 9.62 -22.17
C ASP A 31 12.23 10.82 -22.37
N LEU A 32 12.12 11.71 -21.37
CA LEU A 32 11.29 12.90 -21.48
C LEU A 32 11.77 13.83 -22.59
N GLN A 33 13.08 14.05 -22.70
CA GLN A 33 13.67 14.86 -23.76
C GLN A 33 13.37 14.27 -25.14
N GLN A 34 13.45 12.96 -25.27
CA GLN A 34 13.12 12.26 -26.51
C GLN A 34 11.63 12.40 -26.87
N LEU A 35 10.73 12.24 -25.90
CA LEU A 35 9.28 12.41 -26.12
C LEU A 35 8.91 13.83 -26.57
N LEU A 36 9.66 14.83 -26.13
CA LEU A 36 9.39 16.24 -26.42
C LEU A 36 10.22 16.81 -27.57
N THR A 37 10.95 15.98 -28.33
CA THR A 37 11.80 16.47 -29.46
C THR A 37 11.04 17.27 -30.52
N ALA A 38 9.76 16.97 -30.74
CA ALA A 38 8.93 17.68 -31.71
C ALA A 38 8.37 19.03 -31.18
N HIS A 39 8.65 19.36 -29.93
CA HIS A 39 8.15 20.54 -29.24
C HIS A 39 9.29 21.48 -28.86
N ALA A 40 9.04 22.80 -28.99
CA ALA A 40 9.97 23.81 -28.51
C ALA A 40 9.88 23.88 -26.97
N VAL A 41 10.93 23.40 -26.29
CA VAL A 41 11.07 23.52 -24.84
C VAL A 41 11.94 24.75 -24.56
N GLY A 42 11.38 25.74 -23.84
CA GLY A 42 12.12 26.98 -23.53
C GLY A 42 13.20 26.78 -22.50
N GLU A 43 12.94 25.98 -21.45
CA GLU A 43 13.88 25.73 -20.37
C GLU A 43 13.67 24.34 -19.79
N TRP A 44 14.75 23.64 -19.48
CA TRP A 44 14.77 22.37 -18.78
C TRP A 44 15.13 22.60 -17.32
N CYS A 45 14.16 22.45 -16.41
CA CYS A 45 14.43 22.50 -14.99
C CYS A 45 15.21 21.27 -14.52
N ALA A 46 16.00 21.43 -13.47
CA ALA A 46 16.67 20.31 -12.82
C ALA A 46 15.62 19.32 -12.26
N PRO A 47 15.87 18.00 -12.33
CA PRO A 47 14.96 17.03 -11.77
C PRO A 47 14.87 17.15 -10.25
N VAL A 48 13.64 17.00 -9.71
CA VAL A 48 13.40 16.97 -8.28
C VAL A 48 13.22 15.52 -7.86
N SER A 49 13.96 15.08 -6.84
CA SER A 49 13.86 13.75 -6.27
C SER A 49 13.58 13.79 -4.77
N GLY A 50 13.01 12.71 -4.25
CA GLY A 50 12.76 12.49 -2.84
C GLY A 50 13.55 11.29 -2.30
N PRO A 51 13.26 10.86 -1.07
CA PRO A 51 13.87 9.68 -0.48
C PRO A 51 13.48 8.40 -1.23
N GLU A 52 14.32 7.39 -1.17
CA GLU A 52 14.05 6.07 -1.79
C GLU A 52 13.05 5.22 -1.00
N GLN A 53 12.92 5.47 0.30
CA GLN A 53 12.09 4.71 1.23
C GLN A 53 11.24 5.65 2.07
N GLY A 54 10.16 5.11 2.65
CA GLY A 54 9.32 5.85 3.59
C GLY A 54 8.55 7.04 3.01
N PHE A 55 8.47 7.16 1.68
CA PHE A 55 7.84 8.33 1.04
C PHE A 55 6.37 8.13 0.69
N ARG A 56 5.88 6.89 0.68
CA ARG A 56 4.52 6.57 0.25
C ARG A 56 3.54 6.75 1.40
N ASN A 57 2.94 7.91 1.51
CA ASN A 57 2.00 8.27 2.57
C ASN A 57 0.57 7.73 2.38
N LYS A 58 0.34 6.88 1.39
CA LYS A 58 -0.95 6.23 1.14
C LYS A 58 -0.76 4.77 0.77
N ALA A 59 -1.39 3.89 1.54
CA ALA A 59 -1.47 2.46 1.27
C ALA A 59 -2.89 2.08 0.86
N LYS A 60 -3.03 1.37 -0.26
CA LYS A 60 -4.25 0.65 -0.61
C LYS A 60 -3.95 -0.84 -0.55
N MET A 61 -4.48 -1.51 0.46
CA MET A 61 -4.25 -2.92 0.71
C MET A 61 -5.46 -3.75 0.30
N VAL A 62 -5.25 -4.75 -0.55
CA VAL A 62 -6.22 -5.82 -0.73
C VAL A 62 -6.22 -6.67 0.53
N VAL A 63 -7.39 -6.95 1.09
CA VAL A 63 -7.53 -7.85 2.23
C VAL A 63 -7.82 -9.26 1.73
N SER A 64 -6.99 -10.21 2.10
CA SER A 64 -7.07 -11.61 1.69
C SER A 64 -6.73 -12.56 2.85
N GLY A 65 -6.54 -13.84 2.57
CA GLY A 65 -6.32 -14.84 3.60
C GLY A 65 -7.61 -15.24 4.29
N SER A 66 -7.51 -15.64 5.56
CA SER A 66 -8.66 -15.96 6.42
C SER A 66 -8.92 -14.85 7.44
N VAL A 67 -10.07 -14.92 8.12
CA VAL A 67 -10.39 -13.95 9.17
C VAL A 67 -9.41 -14.04 10.35
N GLU A 68 -8.88 -15.23 10.64
CA GLU A 68 -7.90 -15.46 11.71
C GLU A 68 -6.48 -15.04 11.32
N LYS A 69 -6.17 -15.14 10.01
CA LYS A 69 -4.85 -14.79 9.45
C LYS A 69 -5.04 -13.93 8.20
N PRO A 70 -5.47 -12.67 8.37
CA PRO A 70 -5.64 -11.77 7.25
C PRO A 70 -4.27 -11.34 6.69
N LEU A 71 -4.22 -11.25 5.37
CA LEU A 71 -3.10 -10.71 4.61
C LEU A 71 -3.49 -9.33 4.08
N LEU A 72 -2.61 -8.36 4.22
CA LEU A 72 -2.80 -6.99 3.76
C LEU A 72 -1.77 -6.68 2.68
N GLY A 73 -2.20 -6.54 1.43
CA GLY A 73 -1.24 -6.31 0.37
C GLY A 73 -1.86 -6.28 -1.02
N MET A 74 -1.47 -7.22 -1.86
CA MET A 74 -1.94 -7.31 -3.24
C MET A 74 -2.34 -8.74 -3.62
N LEU A 75 -3.02 -8.86 -4.74
CA LEU A 75 -3.20 -10.12 -5.47
C LEU A 75 -2.33 -10.10 -6.71
N HIS A 76 -1.59 -11.18 -6.94
CA HIS A 76 -0.93 -11.43 -8.22
C HIS A 76 -1.96 -11.70 -9.32
N ARG A 77 -1.53 -11.72 -10.59
CA ARG A 77 -2.43 -11.96 -11.73
C ARG A 77 -3.12 -13.32 -11.68
N ASP A 78 -2.48 -14.31 -11.07
CA ASP A 78 -3.04 -15.65 -10.84
C ASP A 78 -3.99 -15.74 -9.63
N GLY A 79 -4.21 -14.61 -8.92
CA GLY A 79 -5.04 -14.52 -7.73
C GLY A 79 -4.33 -14.86 -6.42
N THR A 80 -3.05 -15.24 -6.45
CA THR A 80 -2.26 -15.51 -5.24
C THR A 80 -2.07 -14.24 -4.41
N PRO A 81 -2.39 -14.27 -3.11
CA PRO A 81 -2.22 -13.10 -2.25
C PRO A 81 -0.77 -12.91 -1.81
N GLU A 82 -0.39 -11.66 -1.63
CA GLU A 82 0.91 -11.29 -1.07
C GLU A 82 0.73 -10.22 0.01
N ASP A 83 1.31 -10.46 1.20
CA ASP A 83 1.33 -9.49 2.28
C ASP A 83 2.43 -8.44 2.00
N LEU A 84 2.07 -7.17 2.05
CA LEU A 84 2.96 -6.04 1.77
C LEU A 84 3.11 -5.10 2.97
N THR A 85 2.78 -5.55 4.18
CA THR A 85 2.91 -4.72 5.38
C THR A 85 4.36 -4.33 5.68
N ASP A 86 5.33 -5.11 5.20
CA ASP A 86 6.77 -4.85 5.34
C ASP A 86 7.37 -4.09 4.14
N CYS A 87 6.54 -3.48 3.30
CA CYS A 87 7.03 -2.74 2.14
C CYS A 87 7.82 -1.49 2.58
N PRO A 88 9.10 -1.34 2.21
CA PRO A 88 9.95 -0.23 2.66
C PRO A 88 9.55 1.13 2.08
N LEU A 89 8.61 1.17 1.14
CA LEU A 89 8.09 2.43 0.61
C LEU A 89 7.16 3.15 1.59
N TYR A 90 6.56 2.42 2.55
CA TYR A 90 5.71 3.03 3.58
C TYR A 90 6.54 3.64 4.69
N PRO A 91 6.06 4.75 5.31
CA PRO A 91 6.70 5.32 6.48
C PRO A 91 6.59 4.38 7.68
N ALA A 92 7.53 4.50 8.62
CA ALA A 92 7.55 3.67 9.83
C ALA A 92 6.27 3.81 10.68
N SER A 93 5.56 4.92 10.56
CA SER A 93 4.27 5.18 11.22
C SER A 93 3.16 4.19 10.81
N PHE A 94 3.29 3.52 9.64
CA PHE A 94 2.27 2.57 9.17
C PHE A 94 2.38 1.19 9.83
N GLU A 95 3.57 0.81 10.28
CA GLU A 95 3.79 -0.52 10.88
C GLU A 95 2.89 -0.80 12.10
N PRO A 96 2.79 0.10 13.11
CA PRO A 96 1.88 -0.12 14.24
C PRO A 96 0.41 -0.26 13.80
N VAL A 97 0.00 0.51 12.79
CA VAL A 97 -1.37 0.45 12.26
C VAL A 97 -1.65 -0.91 11.62
N PHE A 98 -0.76 -1.39 10.75
CA PHE A 98 -0.92 -2.70 10.12
C PHE A 98 -0.90 -3.84 11.15
N SER A 99 -0.02 -3.77 12.15
CA SER A 99 0.05 -4.74 13.24
C SER A 99 -1.23 -4.76 14.09
N ALA A 100 -1.84 -3.60 14.34
CA ALA A 100 -3.12 -3.50 15.06
C ALA A 100 -4.31 -3.98 14.22
N LEU A 101 -4.27 -3.75 12.90
CA LEU A 101 -5.37 -4.10 12.00
C LEU A 101 -5.58 -5.60 11.84
N LYS A 102 -4.52 -6.40 11.78
CA LYS A 102 -4.65 -7.86 11.59
C LYS A 102 -5.50 -8.52 12.70
N PRO A 103 -5.18 -8.36 14.00
CA PRO A 103 -6.04 -8.91 15.06
C PRO A 103 -7.39 -8.21 15.18
N PHE A 104 -7.49 -6.94 14.77
CA PHE A 104 -8.76 -6.23 14.73
C PHE A 104 -9.74 -6.86 13.74
N ILE A 105 -9.30 -7.19 12.53
CA ILE A 105 -10.10 -7.87 11.50
C ILE A 105 -10.69 -9.17 12.05
N ALA A 106 -9.87 -9.96 12.75
CA ALA A 106 -10.30 -11.21 13.37
C ALA A 106 -11.40 -10.98 14.45
N ARG A 107 -11.15 -10.05 15.37
CA ARG A 107 -12.10 -9.74 16.46
C ARG A 107 -13.43 -9.16 15.95
N ALA A 108 -13.38 -8.33 14.92
CA ALA A 108 -14.59 -7.74 14.32
C ALA A 108 -15.32 -8.69 13.38
N GLY A 109 -14.80 -9.90 13.15
CA GLY A 109 -15.41 -10.88 12.26
C GLY A 109 -15.51 -10.42 10.81
N LEU A 110 -14.56 -9.59 10.36
CA LEU A 110 -14.53 -9.03 9.01
C LEU A 110 -13.84 -9.99 8.04
N THR A 111 -14.58 -11.00 7.59
CA THR A 111 -14.05 -11.99 6.67
C THR A 111 -13.52 -11.34 5.39
N PRO A 112 -12.25 -11.59 5.01
CA PRO A 112 -11.69 -11.10 3.76
C PRO A 112 -12.53 -11.52 2.55
N TYR A 113 -12.73 -10.59 1.60
CA TYR A 113 -13.49 -10.88 0.39
C TYR A 113 -12.68 -11.76 -0.57
N ASN A 114 -13.24 -12.91 -0.92
CA ASN A 114 -12.67 -13.81 -1.91
C ASN A 114 -13.36 -13.61 -3.27
N VAL A 115 -12.62 -13.13 -4.26
CA VAL A 115 -13.14 -12.79 -5.58
C VAL A 115 -13.69 -14.03 -6.31
N ALA A 116 -12.97 -15.15 -6.26
CA ALA A 116 -13.35 -16.37 -6.95
C ALA A 116 -14.64 -16.97 -6.40
N ARG A 117 -14.81 -16.92 -5.07
CA ARG A 117 -15.99 -17.45 -4.37
C ARG A 117 -17.10 -16.44 -4.23
N ARG A 118 -16.85 -15.16 -4.54
CA ARG A 118 -17.76 -14.01 -4.34
C ARG A 118 -18.34 -13.94 -2.91
N ARG A 119 -17.51 -14.26 -1.91
CA ARG A 119 -17.88 -14.30 -0.49
C ARG A 119 -16.88 -13.52 0.35
N GLY A 120 -17.34 -13.04 1.51
CA GLY A 120 -16.59 -12.22 2.43
C GLY A 120 -17.06 -10.76 2.40
N GLU A 121 -16.61 -9.96 3.33
CA GLU A 121 -17.08 -8.58 3.52
C GLU A 121 -16.00 -7.53 3.33
N LEU A 122 -14.79 -7.75 3.85
CA LEU A 122 -13.72 -6.76 3.81
C LEU A 122 -12.91 -6.91 2.53
N LYS A 123 -13.00 -5.91 1.64
CA LYS A 123 -12.31 -5.89 0.35
C LYS A 123 -10.95 -5.21 0.41
N TYR A 124 -10.92 -3.99 0.94
CA TYR A 124 -9.73 -3.16 0.96
C TYR A 124 -9.64 -2.39 2.26
N LEU A 125 -8.41 -2.09 2.63
CA LEU A 125 -8.04 -1.08 3.61
C LEU A 125 -7.23 0.00 2.92
N LEU A 126 -7.59 1.26 3.13
CA LEU A 126 -6.81 2.40 2.66
C LEU A 126 -6.35 3.20 3.87
N LEU A 127 -5.05 3.32 4.03
CA LEU A 127 -4.43 4.15 5.05
C LEU A 127 -3.77 5.34 4.38
N THR A 128 -4.08 6.53 4.84
CA THR A 128 -3.46 7.78 4.36
C THR A 128 -2.95 8.57 5.55
N GLU A 129 -1.72 9.05 5.47
CA GLU A 129 -1.10 9.90 6.48
C GLU A 129 -0.92 11.32 5.94
N SER A 130 -1.25 12.30 6.76
CA SER A 130 -0.90 13.70 6.51
C SER A 130 0.57 13.91 6.88
N GLN A 131 1.35 14.41 5.93
CA GLN A 131 2.77 14.72 6.19
C GLN A 131 2.98 16.02 6.98
N ILE A 132 1.91 16.79 7.20
CA ILE A 132 1.99 18.07 7.92
C ILE A 132 1.88 17.85 9.42
N ASP A 133 0.91 17.03 9.85
CA ASP A 133 0.57 16.84 11.26
C ASP A 133 0.59 15.38 11.73
N GLY A 134 0.90 14.44 10.82
CA GLY A 134 0.90 13.00 11.11
C GLY A 134 -0.49 12.41 11.29
N GLY A 135 -1.56 13.18 11.05
CA GLY A 135 -2.94 12.69 11.14
C GLY A 135 -3.18 11.56 10.15
N MET A 136 -3.87 10.50 10.59
CA MET A 136 -4.14 9.33 9.77
C MET A 136 -5.63 9.18 9.47
N MET A 137 -5.94 8.82 8.23
CA MET A 137 -7.27 8.41 7.80
C MET A 137 -7.25 6.95 7.39
N LEU A 138 -8.05 6.13 8.08
CA LEU A 138 -8.23 4.72 7.76
C LEU A 138 -9.60 4.51 7.16
N ARG A 139 -9.65 3.92 5.96
CA ARG A 139 -10.90 3.58 5.26
C ARG A 139 -11.03 2.08 5.10
N PHE A 140 -12.18 1.56 5.53
CA PHE A 140 -12.59 0.18 5.29
C PHE A 140 -13.52 0.14 4.07
N VAL A 141 -13.22 -0.71 3.11
CA VAL A 141 -14.09 -0.93 1.94
C VAL A 141 -14.76 -2.29 2.09
N LEU A 142 -16.05 -2.26 2.40
CA LEU A 142 -16.88 -3.43 2.61
C LEU A 142 -17.66 -3.78 1.35
N ARG A 143 -18.00 -5.05 1.18
CA ARG A 143 -18.88 -5.53 0.13
C ARG A 143 -20.34 -5.06 0.34
N SER A 144 -20.77 -5.05 1.59
CA SER A 144 -22.12 -4.74 2.01
C SER A 144 -22.14 -4.08 3.39
N GLU A 145 -23.30 -3.72 3.89
CA GLU A 145 -23.47 -3.17 5.24
C GLU A 145 -23.66 -4.25 6.33
N ASN A 146 -23.65 -5.53 5.96
CA ASN A 146 -23.94 -6.64 6.88
C ASN A 146 -23.04 -6.69 8.12
N LYS A 147 -21.80 -6.20 8.02
CA LYS A 147 -20.82 -6.15 9.13
C LYS A 147 -20.54 -4.75 9.65
N LEU A 148 -21.30 -3.75 9.20
CA LEU A 148 -21.05 -2.35 9.57
C LEU A 148 -21.19 -2.10 11.06
N GLU A 149 -22.20 -2.67 11.71
CA GLU A 149 -22.40 -2.49 13.15
C GLU A 149 -21.30 -3.19 13.98
N GLN A 150 -20.87 -4.39 13.59
CA GLN A 150 -19.73 -5.06 14.23
C GLN A 150 -18.44 -4.26 14.07
N LEU A 151 -18.21 -3.70 12.89
CA LEU A 151 -17.09 -2.82 12.64
C LEU A 151 -17.13 -1.62 13.58
N ARG A 152 -18.24 -0.91 13.63
CA ARG A 152 -18.42 0.27 14.48
C ARG A 152 -18.23 -0.05 15.97
N ALA A 153 -18.77 -1.16 16.44
CA ALA A 153 -18.63 -1.60 17.82
C ALA A 153 -17.17 -1.93 18.20
N ALA A 154 -16.37 -2.41 17.24
CA ALA A 154 -14.98 -2.76 17.47
C ALA A 154 -13.99 -1.57 17.35
N LEU A 155 -14.38 -0.46 16.69
CA LEU A 155 -13.50 0.69 16.44
C LEU A 155 -12.86 1.29 17.69
N PRO A 156 -13.55 1.48 18.84
CA PRO A 156 -12.91 2.02 20.03
C PRO A 156 -11.66 1.22 20.46
N GLY A 157 -11.75 -0.11 20.44
CA GLY A 157 -10.61 -0.96 20.77
C GLY A 157 -9.44 -0.93 19.76
N LEU A 158 -9.70 -0.48 18.53
CA LEU A 158 -8.63 -0.18 17.58
C LEU A 158 -7.98 1.18 17.89
N GLN A 159 -8.81 2.19 18.16
CA GLN A 159 -8.35 3.55 18.48
C GLN A 159 -7.45 3.60 19.72
N GLU A 160 -7.74 2.77 20.73
CA GLU A 160 -6.90 2.68 21.96
C GLU A 160 -5.49 2.12 21.68
N LYS A 161 -5.26 1.49 20.53
CA LYS A 161 -3.97 0.88 20.16
C LYS A 161 -3.15 1.73 19.22
N LEU A 162 -3.72 2.79 18.71
CA LEU A 162 -3.11 3.70 17.75
C LEU A 162 -2.86 5.07 18.37
#